data_ab4edf55ff19d0dc2837e63a947d0641
#
_entry.id   ab4edf55ff19d0dc2837e63a947d0641
#
_cell.length_a   1.000
_cell.length_b   1.000
_cell.length_c   1.000
_cell.angle_alpha   90.00
_cell.angle_beta   90.00
_cell.angle_gamma   90.00
#
_symmetry.space_group_name_H-M   'P 1'
#
loop_
_entity.id
_entity.type
_entity.pdbx_description
1 polymer ?
#
loop_
_entity_poly.entity_id
_entity_poly.type
_entity_poly.pdbx_seq_one_letter_code
_entity_poly.pdbx_strand_id
1 'polypeptide(L)'
;MRVSVTTTVPGRVVDAEELWYDPNRWAAWIDGFGHVAKLEGEWPQIGARLLWDSRPQGRGRVLERVVAYEPRSGQSVAVEDEKLTGLQTVAFEPVGDEIRVSLTLEYSLKEGNRLLDILFVRRALRDSLNRTLTRFSHERRAELTRS
;
A
#
# COMPACT_ATOMS: atom_id res chain seq x y z
N MET A 1 -11.31 -12.84 -1.24
CA MET A 1 -11.58 -11.82 -2.27
C MET A 1 -10.27 -11.13 -2.63
N ARG A 2 -10.20 -10.55 -3.81
CA ARG A 2 -8.95 -9.98 -4.29
C ARG A 2 -9.21 -8.73 -5.14
N VAL A 3 -8.43 -7.68 -4.92
CA VAL A 3 -8.36 -6.51 -5.81
C VAL A 3 -6.90 -6.25 -6.16
N SER A 4 -6.66 -5.79 -7.39
CA SER A 4 -5.32 -5.51 -7.86
C SER A 4 -5.33 -4.27 -8.74
N VAL A 5 -4.34 -3.40 -8.54
CA VAL A 5 -4.16 -2.17 -9.32
C VAL A 5 -2.70 -2.04 -9.72
N THR A 6 -2.44 -1.31 -10.78
CA THR A 6 -1.09 -1.15 -11.32
C THR A 6 -0.89 0.28 -11.81
N THR A 7 0.33 0.79 -11.66
CA THR A 7 0.76 2.04 -12.28
C THR A 7 2.18 1.89 -12.80
N THR A 8 2.61 2.81 -13.63
CA THR A 8 3.96 2.85 -14.16
C THR A 8 4.61 4.17 -13.77
N VAL A 9 5.82 4.11 -13.24
CA VAL A 9 6.59 5.30 -12.84
C VAL A 9 7.95 5.30 -13.51
N PRO A 10 8.53 6.47 -13.80
CA PRO A 10 9.85 6.52 -14.43
C PRO A 10 10.95 6.22 -13.42
N GLY A 11 12.09 5.76 -13.93
CA GLY A 11 13.32 5.63 -13.16
C GLY A 11 13.69 4.19 -12.81
N ARG A 12 14.42 4.05 -11.70
CA ARG A 12 14.93 2.76 -11.24
C ARG A 12 14.11 2.22 -10.09
N VAL A 13 14.11 0.89 -9.96
CA VAL A 13 13.37 0.22 -8.87
C VAL A 13 13.82 0.76 -7.50
N VAL A 14 15.12 0.96 -7.30
CA VAL A 14 15.64 1.44 -6.01
C VAL A 14 15.02 2.79 -5.62
N ASP A 15 14.80 3.67 -6.58
CA ASP A 15 14.23 4.99 -6.31
C ASP A 15 12.74 4.88 -5.96
N ALA A 16 12.02 4.00 -6.64
CA ALA A 16 10.62 3.73 -6.30
C ALA A 16 10.48 3.09 -4.91
N GLU A 17 11.39 2.18 -4.57
CA GLU A 17 11.42 1.55 -3.24
C GLU A 17 11.69 2.56 -2.13
N GLU A 18 12.63 3.47 -2.34
CA GLU A 18 12.95 4.50 -1.33
C GLU A 18 11.71 5.32 -0.98
N LEU A 19 10.94 5.70 -1.99
CA LEU A 19 9.69 6.43 -1.75
C LEU A 19 8.64 5.54 -1.07
N TRP A 20 8.49 4.31 -1.55
CA TRP A 20 7.45 3.41 -1.03
C TRP A 20 7.66 3.07 0.45
N TYR A 21 8.88 2.80 0.84
CA TYR A 21 9.19 2.33 2.19
C TYR A 21 9.51 3.45 3.20
N ASP A 22 9.48 4.71 2.79
CA ASP A 22 9.78 5.84 3.68
C ASP A 22 8.53 6.29 4.44
N PRO A 23 8.43 6.00 5.76
CA PRO A 23 7.25 6.37 6.54
C PRO A 23 6.97 7.88 6.56
N ASN A 24 8.00 8.70 6.41
CA ASN A 24 7.87 10.16 6.43
C ASN A 24 7.17 10.70 5.17
N ARG A 25 7.04 9.87 4.14
CA ARG A 25 6.44 10.25 2.87
C ARG A 25 5.02 9.71 2.69
N TRP A 26 4.56 8.81 3.55
CA TRP A 26 3.28 8.12 3.38
C TRP A 26 2.07 9.06 3.37
N ALA A 27 2.10 10.15 4.13
CA ALA A 27 0.99 11.11 4.14
C ALA A 27 0.75 11.76 2.76
N ALA A 28 1.77 11.78 1.91
CA ALA A 28 1.66 12.38 0.58
C ALA A 28 0.93 11.49 -0.42
N TRP A 29 0.96 10.17 -0.26
CA TRP A 29 0.44 9.29 -1.31
C TRP A 29 -0.46 8.14 -0.86
N ILE A 30 -0.40 7.68 0.40
CA ILE A 30 -1.32 6.62 0.86
C ILE A 30 -2.70 7.21 1.10
N ASP A 31 -3.70 6.67 0.40
CA ASP A 31 -5.08 7.12 0.53
C ASP A 31 -5.59 6.95 1.96
N GLY A 32 -6.12 8.01 2.54
CA GLY A 32 -6.68 8.00 3.88
C GLY A 32 -5.68 7.94 5.02
N PHE A 33 -4.37 8.02 4.74
CA PHE A 33 -3.35 7.94 5.76
C PHE A 33 -3.39 9.15 6.72
N GLY A 34 -3.36 8.88 8.02
CA GLY A 34 -3.25 9.91 9.05
C GLY A 34 -1.82 10.01 9.56
N HIS A 35 -1.41 9.12 10.46
CA HIS A 35 -0.07 9.13 11.03
C HIS A 35 0.35 7.74 11.51
N VAL A 36 1.65 7.51 11.59
CA VAL A 36 2.20 6.29 12.17
C VAL A 36 2.10 6.41 13.70
N ALA A 37 1.39 5.47 14.32
CA ALA A 37 1.28 5.38 15.77
C ALA A 37 2.45 4.61 16.37
N LYS A 38 2.90 3.54 15.69
CA LYS A 38 4.00 2.70 16.20
C LYS A 38 4.66 1.95 15.05
N LEU A 39 5.98 1.87 15.11
CA LEU A 39 6.78 1.07 14.18
C LEU A 39 7.77 0.25 15.00
N GLU A 40 7.70 -1.07 14.87
CA GLU A 40 8.57 -2.02 15.58
C GLU A 40 9.35 -2.86 14.57
N GLY A 41 10.55 -3.25 14.96
CA GLY A 41 11.43 -4.05 14.14
C GLY A 41 12.16 -3.21 13.08
N GLU A 42 12.72 -3.88 12.11
CA GLU A 42 13.54 -3.26 11.07
C GLU A 42 12.77 -3.14 9.76
N TRP A 43 11.91 -2.14 9.68
CA TRP A 43 11.16 -1.87 8.47
C TRP A 43 12.11 -1.62 7.28
N PRO A 44 11.89 -2.18 6.08
CA PRO A 44 10.74 -3.02 5.67
C PRO A 44 10.96 -4.53 5.79
N GLN A 45 11.85 -4.98 6.64
CA GLN A 45 12.26 -6.38 6.80
C GLN A 45 11.14 -7.27 7.37
N ILE A 46 11.24 -8.57 7.09
CA ILE A 46 10.31 -9.56 7.64
C ILE A 46 10.25 -9.44 9.18
N GLY A 47 9.05 -9.46 9.72
CA GLY A 47 8.80 -9.35 11.15
C GLY A 47 8.57 -7.93 11.64
N ALA A 48 8.87 -6.93 10.86
CA ALA A 48 8.55 -5.55 11.21
C ALA A 48 7.04 -5.37 11.33
N ARG A 49 6.62 -4.57 12.30
CA ARG A 49 5.22 -4.29 12.58
C ARG A 49 4.96 -2.79 12.52
N LEU A 50 3.82 -2.45 11.95
CA LEU A 50 3.41 -1.09 11.74
C LEU A 50 1.99 -0.91 12.23
N LEU A 51 1.77 0.12 13.03
CA LEU A 51 0.45 0.53 13.47
C LEU A 51 0.27 1.97 13.02
N TRP A 52 -0.74 2.23 12.21
CA TRP A 52 -1.04 3.59 11.79
C TRP A 52 -2.52 3.89 11.92
N ASP A 53 -2.83 5.16 12.09
CA ASP A 53 -4.20 5.65 12.19
C ASP A 53 -4.57 6.34 10.88
N SER A 54 -5.75 6.00 10.37
CA SER A 54 -6.28 6.68 9.20
C SER A 54 -6.88 8.02 9.60
N ARG A 55 -7.20 8.84 8.60
CA ARG A 55 -7.98 10.07 8.82
C ARG A 55 -9.35 9.72 9.36
N PRO A 56 -10.02 10.66 10.08
CA PRO A 56 -11.37 10.43 10.57
C PRO A 56 -12.31 9.92 9.48
N GLN A 57 -13.19 8.98 9.84
CA GLN A 57 -14.16 8.32 8.95
C GLN A 57 -13.52 7.40 7.88
N GLY A 58 -12.24 7.08 8.03
CA GLY A 58 -11.55 6.14 7.16
C GLY A 58 -11.52 4.74 7.74
N ARG A 59 -10.38 4.06 7.59
CA ARG A 59 -10.19 2.66 8.01
C ARG A 59 -10.07 2.45 9.51
N GLY A 60 -9.96 3.55 10.28
CA GLY A 60 -9.64 3.46 11.69
C GLY A 60 -8.18 3.14 11.91
N ARG A 61 -7.89 2.21 12.82
CA ARG A 61 -6.53 1.78 13.13
C ARG A 61 -6.16 0.61 12.23
N VAL A 62 -5.00 0.69 11.58
CA VAL A 62 -4.52 -0.31 10.64
C VAL A 62 -3.25 -0.95 11.21
N LEU A 63 -3.26 -2.27 11.30
CA LEU A 63 -2.12 -3.09 11.73
C LEU A 63 -1.52 -3.76 10.51
N GLU A 64 -0.20 -3.68 10.36
CA GLU A 64 0.52 -4.37 9.30
C GLU A 64 1.72 -5.10 9.88
N ARG A 65 1.98 -6.29 9.36
CA ARG A 65 3.15 -7.09 9.73
C ARG A 65 3.79 -7.62 8.46
N VAL A 66 5.07 -7.37 8.29
CA VAL A 66 5.79 -7.83 7.10
C VAL A 66 5.97 -9.36 7.19
N VAL A 67 5.45 -10.06 6.19
CA VAL A 67 5.55 -11.52 6.09
C VAL A 67 6.45 -11.97 4.96
N ALA A 68 6.76 -11.10 3.99
CA ALA A 68 7.70 -11.37 2.93
C ALA A 68 8.33 -10.05 2.47
N TYR A 69 9.62 -10.08 2.17
CA TYR A 69 10.33 -8.93 1.64
C TYR A 69 11.50 -9.40 0.79
N GLU A 70 11.56 -8.93 -0.44
CA GLU A 70 12.66 -9.18 -1.37
C GLU A 70 13.10 -7.85 -1.95
N PRO A 71 14.34 -7.37 -1.65
CA PRO A 71 14.84 -6.12 -2.24
C PRO A 71 14.74 -6.14 -3.76
N ARG A 72 14.34 -5.04 -4.35
CA ARG A 72 14.12 -4.82 -5.81
C ARG A 72 12.95 -5.62 -6.38
N SER A 73 12.19 -6.30 -5.56
CA SER A 73 11.08 -7.15 -6.01
C SER A 73 9.76 -6.77 -5.38
N GLY A 74 9.70 -6.67 -4.05
CA GLY A 74 8.47 -6.27 -3.38
C GLY A 74 8.38 -6.71 -1.94
N GLN A 75 7.17 -6.55 -1.39
CA GLN A 75 6.89 -6.81 0.01
C GLN A 75 5.46 -7.28 0.16
N SER A 76 5.23 -8.23 1.06
CA SER A 76 3.88 -8.63 1.47
C SER A 76 3.71 -8.34 2.94
N VAL A 77 2.57 -7.75 3.29
CA VAL A 77 2.22 -7.45 4.68
C VAL A 77 0.88 -8.09 5.00
N ALA A 78 0.81 -8.73 6.17
CA ALA A 78 -0.47 -9.13 6.73
C ALA A 78 -1.11 -7.86 7.29
N VAL A 79 -2.33 -7.56 6.87
CA VAL A 79 -3.02 -6.31 7.22
C VAL A 79 -4.32 -6.60 7.94
N GLU A 80 -4.62 -5.79 8.94
CA GLU A 80 -5.88 -5.86 9.67
C GLU A 80 -6.37 -4.48 10.03
N ASP A 81 -7.66 -4.23 9.80
CA ASP A 81 -8.35 -3.05 10.30
C ASP A 81 -9.71 -3.44 10.87
N GLU A 82 -10.58 -2.48 11.16
CA GLU A 82 -11.88 -2.74 11.77
C GLU A 82 -12.79 -3.63 10.91
N LYS A 83 -12.61 -3.61 9.59
CA LYS A 83 -13.54 -4.25 8.64
C LYS A 83 -13.00 -5.50 7.99
N LEU A 84 -11.68 -5.64 7.88
CA LEU A 84 -11.09 -6.73 7.11
C LEU A 84 -9.78 -7.24 7.70
N THR A 85 -9.42 -8.44 7.27
CA THR A 85 -8.06 -8.99 7.39
C THR A 85 -7.61 -9.36 5.98
N GLY A 86 -6.31 -9.30 5.74
CA GLY A 86 -5.82 -9.65 4.41
C GLY A 86 -4.32 -9.70 4.28
N LEU A 87 -3.89 -9.86 3.04
CA LEU A 87 -2.49 -9.83 2.64
C LEU A 87 -2.35 -8.80 1.53
N GLN A 88 -1.56 -7.78 1.76
CA GLN A 88 -1.28 -6.76 0.76
C GLN A 88 0.12 -6.94 0.22
N THR A 89 0.24 -6.99 -1.10
CA THR A 89 1.52 -7.18 -1.77
C THR A 89 1.78 -6.02 -2.71
N VAL A 90 2.96 -5.41 -2.59
CA VAL A 90 3.50 -4.50 -3.59
C VAL A 90 4.58 -5.24 -4.36
N ALA A 91 4.57 -5.10 -5.69
CA ALA A 91 5.59 -5.67 -6.56
C ALA A 91 6.15 -4.58 -7.47
N PHE A 92 7.46 -4.60 -7.66
CA PHE A 92 8.17 -3.68 -8.54
C PHE A 92 8.81 -4.47 -9.66
N GLU A 93 8.54 -4.07 -10.90
CA GLU A 93 9.06 -4.75 -12.08
C GLU A 93 9.63 -3.72 -13.05
N PRO A 94 10.94 -3.81 -13.40
CA PRO A 94 11.50 -2.91 -14.40
C PRO A 94 10.93 -3.23 -15.79
N VAL A 95 10.51 -2.18 -16.51
CA VAL A 95 9.99 -2.30 -17.86
C VAL A 95 10.62 -1.17 -18.68
N GLY A 96 11.72 -1.45 -19.35
CA GLY A 96 12.51 -0.42 -20.05
C GLY A 96 13.03 0.63 -19.06
N ASP A 97 12.73 1.87 -19.31
CA ASP A 97 13.15 3.00 -18.45
C ASP A 97 12.13 3.29 -17.34
N GLU A 98 11.14 2.45 -17.21
CA GLU A 98 10.07 2.64 -16.25
C GLU A 98 9.98 1.46 -15.29
N ILE A 99 9.22 1.64 -14.22
CA ILE A 99 8.91 0.57 -13.26
C ILE A 99 7.40 0.37 -13.24
N ARG A 100 6.96 -0.86 -13.38
CA ARG A 100 5.57 -1.22 -13.09
C ARG A 100 5.46 -1.49 -11.60
N VAL A 101 4.56 -0.75 -10.94
CA VAL A 101 4.24 -0.95 -9.53
C VAL A 101 2.86 -1.56 -9.46
N SER A 102 2.77 -2.75 -8.89
CA SER A 102 1.50 -3.46 -8.73
C SER A 102 1.16 -3.59 -7.26
N LEU A 103 -0.09 -3.35 -6.91
CA LEU A 103 -0.57 -3.43 -5.55
C LEU A 103 -1.77 -4.35 -5.53
N THR A 104 -1.67 -5.44 -4.75
CA THR A 104 -2.70 -6.47 -4.65
C THR A 104 -3.12 -6.62 -3.20
N LEU A 105 -4.42 -6.72 -2.98
CA LEU A 105 -4.98 -7.01 -1.66
C LEU A 105 -5.88 -8.24 -1.78
N GLU A 106 -5.48 -9.31 -1.06
CA GLU A 106 -6.31 -10.48 -0.86
C GLU A 106 -6.90 -10.33 0.54
N TYR A 107 -8.23 -10.39 0.68
CA TYR A 107 -8.87 -10.01 1.93
C TYR A 107 -10.12 -10.83 2.24
N SER A 108 -10.48 -10.83 3.52
CA SER A 108 -11.74 -11.36 4.03
C SER A 108 -12.39 -10.29 4.89
N LEU A 109 -13.70 -10.16 4.79
CA LEU A 109 -14.45 -9.21 5.60
C LEU A 109 -14.76 -9.83 6.96
N LYS A 110 -14.59 -9.04 8.03
CA LYS A 110 -14.92 -9.48 9.40
C LYS A 110 -16.41 -9.65 9.58
N GLU A 111 -17.20 -8.78 8.94
CA GLU A 111 -18.66 -8.80 8.98
C GLU A 111 -19.18 -8.42 7.60
N GLY A 112 -20.47 -8.74 7.35
CA GLY A 112 -21.10 -8.36 6.08
C GLY A 112 -20.82 -9.36 4.97
N ASN A 113 -21.66 -10.39 4.87
CA ASN A 113 -21.58 -11.38 3.81
C ASN A 113 -22.69 -11.21 2.76
N ARG A 114 -23.41 -10.08 2.76
CA ARG A 114 -24.40 -9.77 1.75
C ARG A 114 -23.69 -9.43 0.45
N LEU A 115 -24.24 -9.91 -0.66
CA LEU A 115 -23.63 -9.69 -1.97
C LEU A 115 -23.40 -8.21 -2.29
N LEU A 116 -24.38 -7.35 -1.97
CA LEU A 116 -24.27 -5.91 -2.21
C LEU A 116 -23.14 -5.28 -1.38
N ASP A 117 -22.99 -5.70 -0.12
CA ASP A 117 -21.92 -5.22 0.75
C ASP A 117 -20.56 -5.65 0.21
N ILE A 118 -20.45 -6.92 -0.25
CA ILE A 118 -19.22 -7.46 -0.85
C ILE A 118 -18.83 -6.65 -2.08
N LEU A 119 -19.78 -6.36 -2.97
CA LEU A 119 -19.51 -5.58 -4.19
C LEU A 119 -19.14 -4.14 -3.87
N PHE A 120 -19.83 -3.53 -2.91
CA PHE A 120 -19.55 -2.16 -2.47
C PHE A 120 -18.14 -2.03 -1.90
N VAL A 121 -17.77 -2.93 -0.98
CA VAL A 121 -16.44 -2.93 -0.35
C VAL A 121 -15.35 -3.16 -1.38
N ARG A 122 -15.55 -4.11 -2.29
CA ARG A 122 -14.58 -4.39 -3.36
C ARG A 122 -14.32 -3.15 -4.21
N ARG A 123 -15.37 -2.45 -4.60
CA ARG A 123 -15.24 -1.23 -5.40
C ARG A 123 -14.53 -0.13 -4.62
N ALA A 124 -14.90 0.05 -3.35
CA ALA A 124 -14.28 1.05 -2.49
C ALA A 124 -12.78 0.77 -2.29
N LEU A 125 -12.41 -0.50 -2.09
CA LEU A 125 -11.01 -0.90 -1.94
C LEU A 125 -10.22 -0.66 -3.23
N ARG A 126 -10.79 -1.05 -4.39
CA ARG A 126 -10.14 -0.82 -5.67
C ARG A 126 -9.90 0.67 -5.91
N ASP A 127 -10.89 1.50 -5.63
CA ASP A 127 -10.78 2.94 -5.82
C ASP A 127 -9.72 3.54 -4.88
N SER A 128 -9.67 3.07 -3.63
CA SER A 128 -8.66 3.50 -2.65
C SER A 128 -7.25 3.12 -3.09
N LEU A 129 -7.04 1.89 -3.52
CA LEU A 129 -5.74 1.44 -4.02
C LEU A 129 -5.33 2.21 -5.29
N ASN A 130 -6.27 2.51 -6.17
CA ASN A 130 -6.00 3.32 -7.37
C ASN A 130 -5.59 4.74 -6.98
N ARG A 131 -6.24 5.36 -6.00
CA ARG A 131 -5.84 6.69 -5.53
C ARG A 131 -4.44 6.68 -4.95
N THR A 132 -4.11 5.64 -4.17
CA THR A 132 -2.78 5.45 -3.61
C THR A 132 -1.72 5.39 -4.72
N LEU A 133 -1.91 4.54 -5.73
CA LEU A 133 -0.93 4.42 -6.81
C LEU A 133 -0.86 5.66 -7.70
N THR A 134 -1.98 6.34 -7.93
CA THR A 134 -2.00 7.59 -8.69
C THR A 134 -1.18 8.66 -7.97
N ARG A 135 -1.37 8.81 -6.66
CA ARG A 135 -0.60 9.76 -5.85
C ARG A 135 0.87 9.37 -5.77
N PHE A 136 1.16 8.08 -5.62
CA PHE A 136 2.53 7.57 -5.63
C PHE A 136 3.24 7.94 -6.93
N SER A 137 2.58 7.75 -8.06
CA SER A 137 3.10 8.12 -9.37
C SER A 137 3.41 9.63 -9.43
N HIS A 138 2.49 10.47 -8.94
CA HIS A 138 2.70 11.92 -8.89
C HIS A 138 3.89 12.30 -8.01
N GLU A 139 4.02 11.70 -6.84
CA GLU A 139 5.14 11.95 -5.93
C GLU A 139 6.48 11.55 -6.57
N ARG A 140 6.52 10.39 -7.21
CA ARG A 140 7.74 9.91 -7.88
C ARG A 140 8.14 10.86 -9.01
N ARG A 141 7.19 11.34 -9.81
CA ARG A 141 7.46 12.30 -10.88
C ARG A 141 7.91 13.65 -10.33
N ALA A 142 7.32 14.09 -9.22
CA ALA A 142 7.72 15.33 -8.55
C ALA A 142 9.16 15.26 -8.03
N GLU A 143 9.62 14.11 -7.55
CA GLU A 143 11.00 13.90 -7.12
C GLU A 143 11.98 14.15 -8.27
N LEU A 144 11.65 13.70 -9.47
CA LEU A 144 12.49 13.86 -10.65
C LEU A 144 12.63 15.32 -11.05
N THR A 145 11.59 16.14 -10.87
CA THR A 145 11.64 17.56 -11.22
C THR A 145 12.35 18.40 -10.16
N ARG A 146 12.48 17.89 -8.93
CA ARG A 146 13.17 18.56 -7.83
C ARG A 146 14.68 18.29 -7.78
N SER A 147 15.12 17.28 -8.49
CA SER A 147 16.54 16.88 -8.51
C SER A 147 17.32 17.56 -9.62
#